data_e98181c7f7c1dc86445184f68a91480b
#
_entry.id   e98181c7f7c1dc86445184f68a91480b
#
_cell.length_a   1.000
_cell.length_b   1.000
_cell.length_c   1.000
_cell.angle_alpha   90.00
_cell.angle_beta   90.00
_cell.angle_gamma   90.00
#
_symmetry.space_group_name_H-M   'P 1'
#
loop_
_entity.id
_entity.type
_entity.pdbx_description
1 polymer ?
#
loop_
_entity_poly.entity_id
_entity_poly.type
_entity_poly.pdbx_seq_one_letter_code
_entity_poly.pdbx_strand_id
1 'polypeptide(L)'
;MCWKKLNITHDDFIRTTEERHIQVVQELFQRSYDKGDIYLGKYEGWYCVPDETFWPENKLTEDHICPDCGRPLQRVSEEAYFFKMSKYANRWLDFVEANPNFIQPESRRNEMIQ
;
A
#
# COMPACT_ATOMS: atom_id res chain seq x y z
N MET A 1 -0.05 -16.96 26.07
CA MET A 1 -0.79 -15.99 25.26
C MET A 1 -0.32 -14.60 25.65
N CYS A 2 0.30 -13.85 24.74
CA CYS A 2 0.95 -12.55 25.02
C CYS A 2 -0.03 -11.45 25.51
N TRP A 3 -1.25 -11.43 25.01
CA TRP A 3 -2.26 -10.41 25.29
C TRP A 3 -2.55 -10.23 26.79
N LYS A 4 -2.68 -11.36 27.53
CA LYS A 4 -2.90 -11.32 28.98
C LYS A 4 -1.71 -10.74 29.75
N LYS A 5 -0.49 -11.00 29.27
CA LYS A 5 0.75 -10.48 29.91
C LYS A 5 0.92 -8.98 29.72
N LEU A 6 0.34 -8.44 28.63
CA LEU A 6 0.41 -7.03 28.28
C LEU A 6 -0.84 -6.24 28.73
N ASN A 7 -1.76 -6.86 29.45
CA ASN A 7 -3.05 -6.27 29.86
C ASN A 7 -3.85 -5.68 28.71
N ILE A 8 -3.75 -6.29 27.49
CA ILE A 8 -4.50 -5.85 26.33
C ILE A 8 -5.91 -6.43 26.43
N THR A 9 -6.89 -5.54 26.54
CA THR A 9 -8.31 -5.85 26.41
C THR A 9 -8.78 -5.47 25.01
N HIS A 10 -9.39 -6.41 24.30
CA HIS A 10 -9.93 -6.20 22.96
C HIS A 10 -11.30 -6.86 22.87
N ASP A 11 -12.22 -6.21 22.18
CA ASP A 11 -13.58 -6.72 21.95
C ASP A 11 -13.61 -7.75 20.82
N ASP A 12 -12.71 -7.57 19.84
CA ASP A 12 -12.53 -8.52 18.74
C ASP A 12 -11.07 -8.60 18.32
N PHE A 13 -10.71 -9.69 17.67
CA PHE A 13 -9.38 -9.93 17.10
C PHE A 13 -9.54 -10.57 15.72
N ILE A 14 -9.00 -9.94 14.69
CA ILE A 14 -9.08 -10.43 13.31
C ILE A 14 -7.70 -10.74 12.77
N ARG A 15 -7.62 -11.81 11.97
CA ARG A 15 -6.46 -12.13 11.14
C ARG A 15 -6.85 -12.00 9.68
N THR A 16 -5.91 -11.56 8.85
CA THR A 16 -6.13 -11.47 7.40
C THR A 16 -6.36 -12.83 6.72
N THR A 17 -6.05 -13.93 7.43
CA THR A 17 -6.30 -15.31 6.99
C THR A 17 -7.68 -15.83 7.41
N GLU A 18 -8.48 -15.08 8.15
CA GLU A 18 -9.82 -15.48 8.54
C GLU A 18 -10.81 -15.30 7.38
N GLU A 19 -11.73 -16.24 7.25
CA GLU A 19 -12.74 -16.23 6.17
C GLU A 19 -13.54 -14.93 6.14
N ARG A 20 -13.95 -14.40 7.30
CA ARG A 20 -14.68 -13.13 7.41
C ARG A 20 -13.89 -11.93 6.85
N HIS A 21 -12.54 -11.95 6.92
CA HIS A 21 -11.70 -10.92 6.33
C HIS A 21 -11.58 -11.15 4.82
N ILE A 22 -11.31 -12.39 4.41
CA ILE A 22 -11.10 -12.76 2.99
C ILE A 22 -12.32 -12.40 2.15
N GLN A 23 -13.52 -12.72 2.61
CA GLN A 23 -14.78 -12.42 1.90
C GLN A 23 -14.96 -10.92 1.66
N VAL A 24 -14.73 -10.10 2.68
CA VAL A 24 -14.87 -8.64 2.55
C VAL A 24 -13.83 -8.06 1.59
N VAL A 25 -12.59 -8.54 1.65
CA VAL A 25 -11.52 -8.10 0.74
C VAL A 25 -11.84 -8.48 -0.70
N GLN A 26 -12.27 -9.71 -0.94
CA GLN A 26 -12.65 -10.18 -2.28
C GLN A 26 -13.83 -9.38 -2.85
N GLU A 27 -14.85 -9.12 -2.04
CA GLU A 27 -16.00 -8.32 -2.47
C GLU A 27 -15.60 -6.88 -2.81
N LEU A 28 -14.79 -6.23 -1.97
CA LEU A 28 -14.32 -4.87 -2.22
C LEU A 28 -13.45 -4.79 -3.48
N PHE A 29 -12.55 -5.76 -3.65
CA PHE A 29 -11.71 -5.84 -4.83
C PHE A 29 -12.55 -6.03 -6.10
N GLN A 30 -13.50 -6.97 -6.08
CA GLN A 30 -14.37 -7.24 -7.21
C GLN A 30 -15.21 -6.02 -7.60
N ARG A 31 -15.80 -5.32 -6.63
CA ARG A 31 -16.54 -4.07 -6.87
C ARG A 31 -15.68 -2.99 -7.52
N SER A 32 -14.42 -2.87 -7.09
CA SER A 32 -13.48 -1.90 -7.65
C SER A 32 -13.05 -2.29 -9.07
N TYR A 33 -12.88 -3.58 -9.32
CA TYR A 33 -12.58 -4.12 -10.65
C TYR A 33 -13.74 -3.90 -11.62
N ASP A 34 -14.97 -4.20 -11.22
CA ASP A 34 -16.18 -4.03 -12.04
C ASP A 34 -16.46 -2.56 -12.40
N LYS A 35 -16.04 -1.62 -11.52
CA LYS A 35 -16.08 -0.17 -11.81
C LYS A 35 -14.98 0.28 -12.78
N GLY A 36 -14.07 -0.60 -13.17
CA GLY A 36 -12.92 -0.27 -13.99
C GLY A 36 -11.86 0.59 -13.28
N ASP A 37 -11.84 0.56 -11.95
CA ASP A 37 -10.86 1.25 -11.12
C ASP A 37 -9.59 0.41 -10.93
N ILE A 38 -9.68 -0.90 -11.16
CA ILE A 38 -8.57 -1.84 -11.13
C ILE A 38 -8.34 -2.39 -12.54
N TYR A 39 -7.08 -2.50 -12.94
CA TYR A 39 -6.68 -3.08 -14.23
C TYR A 39 -5.42 -3.92 -14.08
N LEU A 40 -5.28 -4.93 -14.93
CA LEU A 40 -4.06 -5.72 -15.03
C LEU A 40 -3.02 -4.95 -15.83
N GLY A 41 -1.82 -4.87 -15.35
CA GLY A 41 -0.68 -4.24 -16.01
C GLY A 41 0.62 -4.99 -15.73
N LYS A 42 1.72 -4.48 -16.26
CA LYS A 42 3.06 -4.98 -15.94
C LYS A 42 3.78 -3.97 -15.07
N TYR A 43 4.33 -4.45 -14.00
CA TYR A 43 5.25 -3.68 -13.17
C TYR A 43 6.68 -4.14 -13.48
N GLU A 44 7.51 -3.20 -13.88
CA GLU A 44 8.93 -3.43 -14.11
C GLU A 44 9.75 -2.55 -13.18
N GLY A 45 10.71 -3.14 -12.51
CA GLY A 45 11.56 -2.41 -11.59
C GLY A 45 12.79 -3.18 -11.15
N TRP A 46 13.65 -2.49 -10.42
CA TRP A 46 14.83 -3.08 -9.78
C TRP A 46 14.43 -3.67 -8.44
N TYR A 47 14.63 -4.96 -8.27
CA TYR A 47 14.21 -5.71 -7.10
C TYR A 47 15.40 -6.24 -6.31
N CYS A 48 15.38 -6.02 -5.01
CA CYS A 48 16.30 -6.61 -4.07
C CYS A 48 15.70 -7.91 -3.52
N VAL A 49 16.25 -9.05 -3.92
CA VAL A 49 15.74 -10.36 -3.47
C VAL A 49 15.86 -10.56 -1.96
N PRO A 50 17.00 -10.21 -1.32
CA PRO A 50 17.14 -10.40 0.13
C PRO A 50 16.25 -9.50 0.99
N ASP A 51 15.98 -8.27 0.52
CA ASP A 51 15.17 -7.29 1.26
C ASP A 51 13.71 -7.28 0.78
N GLU A 52 13.37 -8.12 -0.20
CA GLU A 52 12.02 -8.23 -0.79
C GLU A 52 11.41 -6.87 -1.18
N THR A 53 12.25 -5.97 -1.73
CA THR A 53 11.88 -4.57 -1.97
C THR A 53 12.20 -4.13 -3.39
N PHE A 54 11.27 -3.41 -4.02
CA PHE A 54 11.50 -2.71 -5.28
C PHE A 54 12.10 -1.33 -5.03
N TRP A 55 13.06 -0.95 -5.87
CA TRP A 55 13.70 0.35 -5.85
C TRP A 55 13.39 1.14 -7.12
N PRO A 56 12.92 2.39 -7.01
CA PRO A 56 12.74 3.24 -8.17
C PRO A 56 14.10 3.71 -8.72
N GLU A 57 14.20 3.83 -10.03
CA GLU A 57 15.43 4.19 -10.76
C GLU A 57 16.12 5.45 -10.21
N ASN A 58 15.32 6.46 -9.83
CA ASN A 58 15.83 7.73 -9.32
C ASN A 58 16.50 7.66 -7.92
N LYS A 59 16.43 6.52 -7.25
CA LYS A 59 17.10 6.27 -5.97
C LYS A 59 18.32 5.36 -6.09
N LEU A 60 18.62 4.91 -7.29
CA LEU A 60 19.73 4.00 -7.56
C LEU A 60 20.94 4.72 -8.13
N THR A 61 22.13 4.17 -7.84
CA THR A 61 23.37 4.50 -8.53
C THR A 61 23.47 3.72 -9.84
N GLU A 62 24.41 4.10 -10.71
CA GLU A 62 24.66 3.42 -12.00
C GLU A 62 24.96 1.92 -11.86
N ASP A 63 25.48 1.51 -10.71
CA ASP A 63 25.83 0.11 -10.44
C ASP A 63 24.62 -0.77 -10.07
N HIS A 64 23.43 -0.20 -9.92
CA HIS A 64 22.20 -0.89 -9.51
C HIS A 64 22.38 -1.77 -8.27
N ILE A 65 22.98 -1.18 -7.23
CA ILE A 65 23.20 -1.80 -5.91
C ILE A 65 22.09 -1.36 -4.98
N CYS A 66 21.59 -2.28 -4.16
CA CYS A 66 20.59 -1.98 -3.13
C CYS A 66 21.17 -1.00 -2.09
N PRO A 67 20.54 0.16 -1.87
CA PRO A 67 21.01 1.14 -0.88
C PRO A 67 21.00 0.61 0.55
N ASP A 68 20.14 -0.35 0.88
CA ASP A 68 20.00 -0.87 2.25
C ASP A 68 20.99 -2.00 2.55
N CYS A 69 21.14 -2.98 1.66
CA CYS A 69 21.97 -4.16 1.94
C CYS A 69 23.23 -4.27 1.10
N GLY A 70 23.47 -3.36 0.15
CA GLY A 70 24.67 -3.33 -0.68
C GLY A 70 24.80 -4.46 -1.71
N ARG A 71 23.73 -5.22 -1.96
CA ARG A 71 23.73 -6.34 -2.93
C ARG A 71 23.21 -5.90 -4.30
N PRO A 72 23.63 -6.60 -5.38
CA PRO A 72 23.13 -6.30 -6.73
C PRO A 72 21.62 -6.48 -6.81
N LEU A 73 20.95 -5.55 -7.47
CA LEU A 73 19.55 -5.62 -7.80
C LEU A 73 19.32 -6.42 -9.08
N GLN A 74 18.14 -6.99 -9.21
CA GLN A 74 17.69 -7.71 -10.40
C GLN A 74 16.55 -6.94 -11.05
N ARG A 75 16.55 -6.87 -12.38
CA ARG A 75 15.40 -6.32 -13.10
C ARG A 75 14.31 -7.39 -13.18
N VAL A 76 13.16 -7.09 -12.60
CA VAL A 76 12.02 -8.00 -12.54
C VAL A 76 10.84 -7.35 -13.24
N SER A 77 10.09 -8.15 -14.01
CA SER A 77 8.85 -7.75 -14.64
C SER A 77 7.75 -8.72 -14.21
N GLU A 78 6.73 -8.20 -13.58
CA GLU A 78 5.62 -9.00 -13.05
C GLU A 78 4.28 -8.42 -13.51
N GLU A 79 3.33 -9.30 -13.78
CA GLU A 79 1.95 -8.88 -13.95
C GLU A 79 1.34 -8.59 -12.58
N ALA A 80 0.74 -7.40 -12.45
CA ALA A 80 0.13 -6.95 -11.22
C ALA A 80 -1.17 -6.19 -11.49
N TYR A 81 -2.04 -6.17 -10.52
CA TYR A 81 -3.21 -5.31 -10.55
C TYR A 81 -2.86 -3.91 -10.05
N PHE A 82 -3.29 -2.91 -10.81
CA PHE A 82 -3.11 -1.49 -10.49
C PHE A 82 -4.44 -0.83 -10.19
N PHE A 83 -4.46 0.01 -9.17
CA PHE A 83 -5.59 0.87 -8.85
C PHE A 83 -5.42 2.27 -9.43
N LYS A 84 -6.44 2.80 -10.09
CA LYS A 84 -6.42 4.15 -10.72
C LYS A 84 -6.59 5.25 -9.66
N MET A 85 -5.60 5.46 -8.81
CA MET A 85 -5.66 6.46 -7.74
C MET A 85 -5.92 7.88 -8.25
N SER A 86 -5.32 8.25 -9.39
CA SER A 86 -5.47 9.59 -9.99
C SER A 86 -6.92 9.97 -10.28
N LYS A 87 -7.79 8.99 -10.55
CA LYS A 87 -9.24 9.20 -10.74
C LYS A 87 -9.92 9.81 -9.52
N TYR A 88 -9.35 9.58 -8.33
CA TYR A 88 -9.92 9.97 -7.05
C TYR A 88 -9.24 11.17 -6.40
N ALA A 89 -8.10 11.62 -6.93
CA ALA A 89 -7.26 12.64 -6.31
C ALA A 89 -8.02 13.93 -5.96
N ASN A 90 -8.67 14.56 -6.94
CA ASN A 90 -9.40 15.81 -6.70
C ASN A 90 -10.55 15.61 -5.71
N ARG A 91 -11.34 14.53 -5.87
CA ARG A 91 -12.44 14.23 -4.95
C ARG A 91 -11.96 14.00 -3.52
N TRP A 92 -10.78 13.39 -3.36
CA TRP A 92 -10.16 13.19 -2.06
C TRP A 92 -9.73 14.52 -1.44
N LEU A 93 -9.07 15.39 -2.20
CA LEU A 93 -8.66 16.71 -1.74
C LEU A 93 -9.86 17.56 -1.32
N ASP A 94 -10.91 17.63 -2.14
CA ASP A 94 -12.15 18.34 -1.82
C ASP A 94 -12.79 17.81 -0.52
N PHE A 95 -12.78 16.49 -0.33
CA PHE A 95 -13.32 15.87 0.87
C PHE A 95 -12.52 16.25 2.12
N VAL A 96 -11.18 16.19 2.06
CA VAL A 96 -10.32 16.54 3.20
C VAL A 96 -10.39 18.02 3.53
N GLU A 97 -10.54 18.89 2.53
CA GLU A 97 -10.76 20.31 2.72
C GLU A 97 -12.09 20.59 3.43
N ALA A 98 -13.17 19.96 2.98
CA ALA A 98 -14.48 20.10 3.59
C ALA A 98 -14.58 19.47 5.00
N ASN A 99 -13.67 18.57 5.35
CA ASN A 99 -13.67 17.85 6.63
C ASN A 99 -12.30 17.96 7.34
N PRO A 100 -11.95 19.13 7.88
CA PRO A 100 -10.59 19.40 8.40
C PRO A 100 -10.18 18.50 9.57
N ASN A 101 -11.12 17.92 10.29
CA ASN A 101 -10.87 17.04 11.43
C ASN A 101 -10.83 15.54 11.04
N PHE A 102 -10.98 15.20 9.76
CA PHE A 102 -11.02 13.80 9.32
C PHE A 102 -9.66 13.11 9.48
N ILE A 103 -8.58 13.84 9.24
CA ILE A 103 -7.21 13.36 9.42
C ILE A 103 -6.57 14.08 10.61
N GLN A 104 -6.13 13.29 11.59
CA GLN A 104 -5.46 13.80 12.79
C GLN A 104 -4.18 13.00 13.08
N PRO A 105 -3.15 13.62 13.65
CA PRO A 105 -3.00 15.06 13.91
C PRO A 105 -2.79 15.87 12.61
N GLU A 106 -2.84 17.19 12.73
CA GLU A 106 -2.71 18.10 11.57
C GLU A 106 -1.43 17.87 10.74
N SER A 107 -0.33 17.48 11.38
CA SER A 107 0.91 17.10 10.67
C SER A 107 0.69 15.98 9.67
N ARG A 108 -0.13 14.98 9.99
CA ARG A 108 -0.47 13.88 9.07
C ARG A 108 -1.40 14.31 7.94
N ARG A 109 -2.32 15.23 8.25
CA ARG A 109 -3.14 15.86 7.22
C ARG A 109 -2.28 16.57 6.18
N ASN A 110 -1.29 17.34 6.62
CA ASN A 110 -0.41 18.09 5.73
C ASN A 110 0.45 17.17 4.86
N GLU A 111 0.96 16.05 5.39
CA GLU A 111 1.69 15.04 4.63
C GLU A 111 0.83 14.38 3.53
N MET A 112 -0.46 14.21 3.77
CA MET A 112 -1.36 13.54 2.82
C MET A 112 -1.88 14.46 1.71
N ILE A 113 -1.77 15.78 1.88
CA ILE A 113 -2.21 16.81 0.92
C ILE A 113 -1.07 17.20 -0.03
N GLN A 114 0.18 17.06 0.39
CA GLN A 114 1.38 17.30 -0.44
C GLN A 114 1.60 16.23 -1.49
#